data_3b54a49d2d9def81e7af63afc84f4c0a
#
_entry.id   3b54a49d2d9def81e7af63afc84f4c0a
#
_cell.length_a   1.000
_cell.length_b   1.000
_cell.length_c   1.000
_cell.angle_alpha   90.00
_cell.angle_beta   90.00
_cell.angle_gamma   90.00
#
_symmetry.space_group_name_H-M   'P 1'
#
loop_
_entity.id
_entity.type
_entity.pdbx_description
1 polymer ?
#
loop_
_entity_poly.entity_id
_entity_poly.type
_entity_poly.pdbx_seq_one_letter_code
_entity_poly.pdbx_strand_id
1 'polypeptide(L)'
;MKTFVILLSVLLTFPSPSFARAERVTPAGEVVVVLSEEFLNALLVAVASRPEPPSFSLSKGGEGKKCESRVQLLPEAVGVRTGIRFADGRITAPVAFRGSYDAPLVGCLKFEGWADTSFQLEFDRERQVLAARVTVRDLKLKNVPTSLVGGGLTGLVQDAIDERVNPVEILRAEQLGARVPVTRTDELRLRAADVKHEVTGRELRLRIVYEIVLPN
;
A
#
# COMPACT_ATOMS: atom_id res chain seq x y z
N MET A 1 86.75 12.60 -17.18
CA MET A 1 85.55 12.60 -18.01
C MET A 1 84.85 11.28 -17.80
N LYS A 2 83.76 11.25 -17.03
CA LYS A 2 82.97 10.05 -16.73
C LYS A 2 81.56 10.28 -17.26
N THR A 3 81.20 9.58 -18.32
CA THR A 3 79.94 9.63 -18.99
C THR A 3 78.89 8.80 -18.20
N PHE A 4 77.85 9.43 -17.69
CA PHE A 4 76.79 8.76 -16.95
C PHE A 4 75.60 8.47 -17.89
N VAL A 5 75.36 7.19 -18.19
CA VAL A 5 74.27 6.73 -19.03
C VAL A 5 73.05 6.47 -18.09
N ILE A 6 72.05 7.28 -18.24
CA ILE A 6 70.73 7.10 -17.50
C ILE A 6 69.88 6.21 -18.40
N LEU A 7 69.65 4.98 -17.94
CA LEU A 7 68.65 4.05 -18.54
C LEU A 7 67.25 4.38 -18.03
N LEU A 8 66.45 4.93 -18.93
CA LEU A 8 65.01 5.28 -18.63
C LEU A 8 64.16 4.04 -18.91
N SER A 9 63.74 3.33 -17.83
CA SER A 9 62.84 2.18 -17.93
C SER A 9 61.41 2.70 -18.01
N VAL A 10 60.78 2.64 -19.17
CA VAL A 10 59.35 2.92 -19.38
C VAL A 10 58.56 1.69 -19.00
N LEU A 11 57.86 1.77 -17.84
CA LEU A 11 56.93 0.74 -17.40
C LEU A 11 55.61 0.91 -18.19
N LEU A 12 55.35 0.05 -19.16
CA LEU A 12 54.10 -0.06 -19.89
C LEU A 12 53.06 -0.74 -18.96
N THR A 13 52.21 0.04 -18.30
CA THR A 13 51.03 -0.46 -17.62
C THR A 13 49.92 -0.72 -18.63
N PHE A 14 49.68 -1.99 -18.97
CA PHE A 14 48.53 -2.38 -19.76
C PHE A 14 47.29 -2.33 -18.87
N PRO A 15 46.23 -1.55 -19.21
CA PRO A 15 44.95 -1.63 -18.52
C PRO A 15 44.34 -2.99 -18.83
N SER A 16 44.12 -3.81 -17.80
CA SER A 16 43.35 -5.05 -17.92
C SER A 16 41.94 -4.72 -18.34
N PRO A 17 41.37 -5.33 -19.39
CA PRO A 17 39.98 -5.15 -19.75
C PRO A 17 39.13 -5.77 -18.63
N SER A 18 38.44 -4.94 -17.86
CA SER A 18 37.35 -5.36 -16.98
C SER A 18 36.24 -5.90 -17.88
N PHE A 19 36.12 -7.20 -17.98
CA PHE A 19 34.92 -7.84 -18.55
C PHE A 19 33.77 -7.51 -17.63
N ALA A 20 32.99 -6.47 -17.97
CA ALA A 20 31.68 -6.24 -17.41
C ALA A 20 30.85 -7.51 -17.69
N ARG A 21 30.59 -8.29 -16.65
CA ARG A 21 29.70 -9.46 -16.71
C ARG A 21 28.34 -8.93 -17.17
N ALA A 22 28.04 -9.16 -18.45
CA ALA A 22 26.72 -8.81 -18.98
C ALA A 22 25.68 -9.55 -18.13
N GLU A 23 24.92 -8.78 -17.34
CA GLU A 23 23.78 -9.28 -16.61
C GLU A 23 22.83 -9.88 -17.67
N ARG A 24 22.65 -11.18 -17.63
CA ARG A 24 21.74 -11.84 -18.58
C ARG A 24 20.35 -11.33 -18.27
N VAL A 25 19.87 -10.38 -19.06
CA VAL A 25 18.48 -9.96 -19.04
C VAL A 25 17.65 -11.15 -19.46
N THR A 26 17.11 -11.85 -18.50
CA THR A 26 16.11 -12.90 -18.71
C THR A 26 14.88 -12.25 -19.30
N PRO A 27 14.26 -12.81 -20.36
CA PRO A 27 13.03 -12.24 -20.91
C PRO A 27 11.99 -12.16 -19.81
N ALA A 28 11.44 -10.95 -19.61
CA ALA A 28 10.43 -10.70 -18.60
C ALA A 28 9.10 -11.34 -19.06
N GLY A 29 8.51 -12.16 -18.19
CA GLY A 29 7.13 -12.59 -18.35
C GLY A 29 6.17 -11.57 -17.74
N GLU A 30 4.98 -11.43 -18.28
CA GLU A 30 3.96 -10.54 -17.74
C GLU A 30 2.65 -11.30 -17.50
N VAL A 31 2.03 -11.05 -16.35
CA VAL A 31 0.69 -11.53 -16.02
C VAL A 31 -0.20 -10.34 -15.65
N VAL A 32 -1.40 -10.32 -16.19
CA VAL A 32 -2.40 -9.29 -15.88
C VAL A 32 -3.49 -9.92 -15.01
N VAL A 33 -3.66 -9.37 -13.81
CA VAL A 33 -4.77 -9.71 -12.91
C VAL A 33 -5.82 -8.62 -13.02
N VAL A 34 -7.06 -9.01 -13.31
CA VAL A 34 -8.20 -8.08 -13.40
C VAL A 34 -9.09 -8.29 -12.18
N LEU A 35 -9.29 -7.22 -11.43
CA LEU A 35 -10.13 -7.18 -10.23
C LEU A 35 -11.32 -6.27 -10.50
N SER A 36 -12.53 -6.82 -10.51
CA SER A 36 -13.74 -6.02 -10.69
C SER A 36 -14.13 -5.30 -9.42
N GLU A 37 -14.84 -4.19 -9.56
CA GLU A 37 -15.42 -3.44 -8.43
C GLU A 37 -16.32 -4.34 -7.57
N GLU A 38 -17.10 -5.22 -8.19
CA GLU A 38 -17.99 -6.16 -7.51
C GLU A 38 -17.21 -7.15 -6.62
N PHE A 39 -16.11 -7.70 -7.14
CA PHE A 39 -15.25 -8.62 -6.38
C PHE A 39 -14.64 -7.93 -5.16
N LEU A 40 -14.10 -6.73 -5.33
CA LEU A 40 -13.49 -5.97 -4.24
C LEU A 40 -14.53 -5.54 -3.19
N ASN A 41 -15.74 -5.21 -3.63
CA ASN A 41 -16.84 -4.90 -2.72
C ASN A 41 -17.28 -6.13 -1.92
N ALA A 42 -17.36 -7.30 -2.54
CA ALA A 42 -17.65 -8.55 -1.84
C ALA A 42 -16.59 -8.86 -0.77
N LEU A 43 -15.31 -8.63 -1.09
CA LEU A 43 -14.20 -8.79 -0.16
C LEU A 43 -14.30 -7.82 1.03
N LEU A 44 -14.60 -6.54 0.79
CA LEU A 44 -14.80 -5.54 1.85
C LEU A 44 -15.96 -5.91 2.78
N VAL A 45 -17.08 -6.35 2.22
CA VAL A 45 -18.22 -6.82 3.02
C VAL A 45 -17.81 -7.99 3.90
N ALA A 46 -17.08 -8.97 3.35
CA ALA A 46 -16.61 -10.11 4.13
C ALA A 46 -15.68 -9.69 5.28
N VAL A 47 -14.80 -8.70 5.06
CA VAL A 47 -13.91 -8.15 6.09
C VAL A 47 -14.68 -7.36 7.15
N ALA A 48 -15.62 -6.49 6.74
CA ALA A 48 -16.40 -5.65 7.65
C ALA A 48 -17.44 -6.44 8.45
N SER A 49 -17.85 -7.61 7.97
CA SER A 49 -18.82 -8.49 8.64
C SER A 49 -18.19 -9.48 9.62
N ARG A 50 -16.88 -9.38 9.88
CA ARG A 50 -16.23 -10.22 10.89
C ARG A 50 -16.74 -9.91 12.29
N PRO A 51 -16.71 -10.88 13.23
CA PRO A 51 -17.07 -10.65 14.63
C PRO A 51 -16.28 -9.50 15.27
N GLU A 52 -15.01 -9.35 14.86
CA GLU A 52 -14.15 -8.21 15.22
C GLU A 52 -13.82 -7.42 13.94
N PRO A 53 -14.64 -6.43 13.58
CA PRO A 53 -14.36 -5.58 12.43
C PRO A 53 -13.08 -4.76 12.64
N PRO A 54 -12.40 -4.40 11.56
CA PRO A 54 -11.19 -3.59 11.63
C PRO A 54 -11.43 -2.30 12.42
N SER A 55 -10.54 -2.02 13.35
CA SER A 55 -10.61 -0.80 14.16
C SER A 55 -9.23 -0.22 14.38
N PHE A 56 -9.16 1.10 14.53
CA PHE A 56 -7.92 1.81 14.84
C PHE A 56 -8.15 2.90 15.89
N SER A 57 -7.12 3.19 16.66
CA SER A 57 -7.17 4.23 17.68
C SER A 57 -6.95 5.62 17.05
N LEU A 58 -7.68 6.63 17.50
CA LEU A 58 -7.52 8.05 17.09
C LEU A 58 -6.45 8.80 17.90
N SER A 59 -6.00 8.25 19.01
CA SER A 59 -5.01 8.93 19.87
C SER A 59 -3.93 7.97 20.33
N LYS A 60 -2.71 8.50 20.53
CA LYS A 60 -1.65 7.79 21.27
C LYS A 60 -2.16 7.57 22.68
N GLY A 61 -2.22 6.31 23.14
CA GLY A 61 -2.74 5.93 24.43
C GLY A 61 -2.20 6.82 25.55
N GLY A 62 -3.07 7.30 26.38
CA GLY A 62 -2.75 8.04 27.60
C GLY A 62 -3.59 7.47 28.73
N GLU A 63 -2.97 7.14 29.84
CA GLU A 63 -3.66 6.82 31.07
C GLU A 63 -4.52 7.99 31.52
N GLY A 64 -5.73 7.73 31.99
CA GLY A 64 -6.63 8.73 32.54
C GLY A 64 -7.69 9.30 31.58
N LYS A 65 -7.86 8.73 30.37
CA LYS A 65 -8.89 9.17 29.44
C LYS A 65 -10.28 8.63 29.82
N LYS A 66 -11.30 9.49 29.68
CA LYS A 66 -12.69 9.16 30.01
C LYS A 66 -13.30 8.13 29.06
N CYS A 67 -12.75 7.98 27.85
CA CYS A 67 -13.11 6.91 26.91
C CYS A 67 -11.97 6.57 25.97
N GLU A 68 -12.06 5.37 25.37
CA GLU A 68 -11.14 4.93 24.33
C GLU A 68 -11.44 5.67 23.03
N SER A 69 -10.44 6.43 22.53
CA SER A 69 -10.55 7.11 21.24
C SER A 69 -10.27 6.10 20.12
N ARG A 70 -11.34 5.57 19.52
CA ARG A 70 -11.28 4.48 18.54
C ARG A 70 -12.27 4.70 17.40
N VAL A 71 -11.89 4.28 16.20
CA VAL A 71 -12.80 4.12 15.05
C VAL A 71 -12.89 2.66 14.68
N GLN A 72 -14.10 2.19 14.42
CA GLN A 72 -14.41 0.86 13.94
C GLN A 72 -15.11 0.96 12.58
N LEU A 73 -14.63 0.19 11.59
CA LEU A 73 -15.26 0.13 10.29
C LEU A 73 -16.57 -0.64 10.34
N LEU A 74 -17.55 -0.17 9.57
CA LEU A 74 -18.87 -0.77 9.46
C LEU A 74 -19.18 -1.13 8.00
N PRO A 75 -19.99 -2.16 7.74
CA PRO A 75 -20.49 -2.43 6.38
C PRO A 75 -21.40 -1.30 5.89
N GLU A 76 -22.13 -0.66 6.80
CA GLU A 76 -23.04 0.45 6.50
C GLU A 76 -23.22 1.36 7.72
N ALA A 77 -23.30 2.67 7.50
CA ALA A 77 -23.71 3.66 8.51
C ALA A 77 -24.39 4.84 7.82
N VAL A 78 -25.44 5.38 8.49
CA VAL A 78 -26.17 6.57 8.04
C VAL A 78 -26.67 6.44 6.59
N GLY A 79 -27.08 5.22 6.18
CA GLY A 79 -27.58 4.94 4.83
C GLY A 79 -26.50 4.86 3.75
N VAL A 80 -25.21 4.88 4.13
CA VAL A 80 -24.09 4.74 3.21
C VAL A 80 -23.36 3.43 3.46
N ARG A 81 -23.19 2.63 2.40
CA ARG A 81 -22.45 1.36 2.43
C ARG A 81 -20.99 1.60 2.18
N THR A 82 -20.14 0.92 2.95
CA THR A 82 -18.73 0.80 2.66
C THR A 82 -18.52 0.06 1.35
N GLY A 83 -17.78 0.66 0.44
CA GLY A 83 -17.54 0.03 -0.87
C GLY A 83 -16.50 0.77 -1.69
N ILE A 84 -15.85 0.05 -2.61
CA ILE A 84 -14.91 0.62 -3.58
C ILE A 84 -15.68 1.05 -4.82
N ARG A 85 -15.24 2.15 -5.43
CA ARG A 85 -15.73 2.67 -6.70
C ARG A 85 -14.55 3.06 -7.57
N PHE A 86 -14.63 2.68 -8.83
CA PHE A 86 -13.69 3.07 -9.86
C PHE A 86 -14.32 4.12 -10.77
N ALA A 87 -13.73 5.29 -10.84
CA ALA A 87 -14.19 6.37 -11.73
C ALA A 87 -13.01 7.25 -12.14
N ASP A 88 -12.95 7.61 -13.41
CA ASP A 88 -11.97 8.55 -13.97
C ASP A 88 -10.51 8.16 -13.66
N GLY A 89 -10.18 6.88 -13.73
CA GLY A 89 -8.85 6.37 -13.43
C GLY A 89 -8.48 6.43 -11.93
N ARG A 90 -9.46 6.65 -11.05
CA ARG A 90 -9.26 6.79 -9.61
C ARG A 90 -9.99 5.71 -8.83
N ILE A 91 -9.43 5.38 -7.68
CA ILE A 91 -10.04 4.49 -6.69
C ILE A 91 -10.57 5.34 -5.56
N THR A 92 -11.86 5.27 -5.31
CA THR A 92 -12.52 5.95 -4.20
C THR A 92 -13.34 4.96 -3.39
N ALA A 93 -13.60 5.28 -2.13
CA ALA A 93 -14.48 4.48 -1.29
C ALA A 93 -15.22 5.35 -0.28
N PRO A 94 -16.55 5.34 -0.27
CA PRO A 94 -17.29 5.69 0.93
C PRO A 94 -17.03 4.62 1.99
N VAL A 95 -16.58 5.02 3.17
CA VAL A 95 -16.24 4.14 4.29
C VAL A 95 -17.13 4.48 5.47
N ALA A 96 -18.03 3.59 5.81
CA ALA A 96 -18.91 3.70 6.97
C ALA A 96 -18.16 3.32 8.25
N PHE A 97 -18.39 4.06 9.32
CA PHE A 97 -17.71 3.81 10.59
C PHE A 97 -18.53 4.30 11.78
N ARG A 98 -18.15 3.80 12.95
CA ARG A 98 -18.55 4.35 14.26
C ARG A 98 -17.31 4.52 15.13
N GLY A 99 -17.42 5.37 16.15
CA GLY A 99 -16.28 5.53 17.04
C GLY A 99 -16.62 6.33 18.30
N SER A 100 -15.56 6.53 19.07
CA SER A 100 -15.55 7.42 20.22
C SER A 100 -14.25 8.24 20.21
N TYR A 101 -14.34 9.44 20.74
CA TYR A 101 -13.22 10.35 20.87
C TYR A 101 -13.30 11.08 22.21
N ASP A 102 -12.21 11.11 22.96
CA ASP A 102 -12.11 11.89 24.19
C ASP A 102 -11.76 13.33 23.83
N ALA A 103 -12.81 14.14 23.63
CA ALA A 103 -12.68 15.53 23.23
C ALA A 103 -12.35 16.41 24.44
N PRO A 104 -11.35 17.31 24.35
CA PRO A 104 -11.07 18.29 25.38
C PRO A 104 -12.33 19.09 25.75
N LEU A 105 -12.62 19.28 27.03
CA LEU A 105 -13.74 20.02 27.60
C LEU A 105 -15.12 19.36 27.42
N VAL A 106 -15.34 18.54 26.38
CA VAL A 106 -16.63 17.88 26.11
C VAL A 106 -16.68 16.47 26.72
N GLY A 107 -15.52 15.83 26.85
CA GLY A 107 -15.42 14.44 27.33
C GLY A 107 -15.63 13.44 26.20
N CYS A 108 -16.21 12.26 26.54
CA CYS A 108 -16.38 11.17 25.61
C CYS A 108 -17.47 11.46 24.57
N LEU A 109 -17.08 11.75 23.34
CA LEU A 109 -17.95 11.96 22.20
C LEU A 109 -18.07 10.65 21.40
N LYS A 110 -19.30 10.11 21.31
CA LYS A 110 -19.62 8.99 20.42
C LYS A 110 -20.14 9.51 19.11
N PHE A 111 -19.68 8.92 18.01
CA PHE A 111 -20.07 9.33 16.66
C PHE A 111 -20.30 8.11 15.75
N GLU A 112 -21.10 8.31 14.73
CA GLU A 112 -21.33 7.40 13.63
C GLU A 112 -21.41 8.22 12.36
N GLY A 113 -20.87 7.67 11.26
CA GLY A 113 -20.83 8.41 10.01
C GLY A 113 -20.17 7.64 8.89
N TRP A 114 -19.79 8.38 7.86
CA TRP A 114 -19.02 7.87 6.75
C TRP A 114 -18.02 8.91 6.27
N ALA A 115 -16.94 8.42 5.67
CA ALA A 115 -15.92 9.24 5.05
C ALA A 115 -15.86 8.96 3.55
N ASP A 116 -15.73 10.00 2.73
CA ASP A 116 -15.31 9.86 1.34
C ASP A 116 -13.79 9.77 1.31
N THR A 117 -13.28 8.65 0.82
CA THR A 117 -11.84 8.39 0.77
C THR A 117 -11.37 8.16 -0.65
N SER A 118 -10.09 8.44 -0.91
CA SER A 118 -9.40 8.08 -2.14
C SER A 118 -8.18 7.23 -1.83
N PHE A 119 -7.85 6.34 -2.77
CA PHE A 119 -6.73 5.42 -2.67
C PHE A 119 -5.75 5.65 -3.80
N GLN A 120 -4.48 5.79 -3.46
CA GLN A 120 -3.38 5.80 -4.42
C GLN A 120 -2.56 4.52 -4.21
N LEU A 121 -2.46 3.71 -5.27
CA LEU A 121 -1.64 2.51 -5.25
C LEU A 121 -0.22 2.85 -5.67
N GLU A 122 0.75 2.24 -5.00
CA GLU A 122 2.17 2.37 -5.32
C GLU A 122 2.87 1.05 -5.06
N PHE A 123 3.75 0.65 -5.98
CA PHE A 123 4.61 -0.50 -5.76
C PHE A 123 5.98 -0.03 -5.25
N ASP A 124 6.23 -0.33 -3.97
CA ASP A 124 7.52 -0.12 -3.34
C ASP A 124 8.48 -1.23 -3.76
N ARG A 125 9.43 -0.88 -4.63
CA ARG A 125 10.41 -1.84 -5.17
C ARG A 125 11.45 -2.27 -4.14
N GLU A 126 11.75 -1.44 -3.15
CA GLU A 126 12.72 -1.79 -2.10
C GLU A 126 12.11 -2.79 -1.13
N ARG A 127 10.89 -2.53 -0.70
CA ARG A 127 10.15 -3.41 0.22
C ARG A 127 9.43 -4.55 -0.49
N GLN A 128 9.34 -4.50 -1.82
CA GLN A 128 8.62 -5.47 -2.65
C GLN A 128 7.14 -5.61 -2.25
N VAL A 129 6.48 -4.48 -2.05
CA VAL A 129 5.09 -4.39 -1.57
C VAL A 129 4.27 -3.48 -2.47
N LEU A 130 3.10 -3.95 -2.89
CA LEU A 130 2.05 -3.08 -3.40
C LEU A 130 1.29 -2.51 -2.21
N ALA A 131 1.37 -1.21 -2.05
CA ALA A 131 0.73 -0.48 -0.96
C ALA A 131 -0.31 0.50 -1.47
N ALA A 132 -1.26 0.87 -0.62
CA ALA A 132 -2.21 1.93 -0.86
C ALA A 132 -2.05 3.04 0.17
N ARG A 133 -2.06 4.27 -0.29
CA ARG A 133 -2.21 5.44 0.57
C ARG A 133 -3.67 5.88 0.57
N VAL A 134 -4.23 6.01 1.75
CA VAL A 134 -5.62 6.41 1.98
C VAL A 134 -5.67 7.89 2.33
N THR A 135 -6.51 8.65 1.64
CA THR A 135 -6.75 10.07 1.92
C THR A 135 -8.23 10.30 2.16
N VAL A 136 -8.56 10.93 3.28
CA VAL A 136 -9.94 11.35 3.61
C VAL A 136 -10.23 12.66 2.90
N ARG A 137 -11.23 12.66 2.02
CA ARG A 137 -11.65 13.83 1.24
C ARG A 137 -12.75 14.63 1.94
N ASP A 138 -13.68 13.91 2.54
CA ASP A 138 -14.82 14.49 3.26
C ASP A 138 -15.25 13.56 4.41
N LEU A 139 -15.82 14.12 5.46
CA LEU A 139 -16.26 13.42 6.64
C LEU A 139 -17.66 13.87 7.00
N LYS A 140 -18.60 12.93 7.08
CA LYS A 140 -19.99 13.15 7.48
C LYS A 140 -20.30 12.39 8.76
N LEU A 141 -20.62 13.11 9.81
CA LEU A 141 -20.93 12.54 11.12
C LEU A 141 -22.37 12.85 11.51
N LYS A 142 -23.01 11.85 12.10
CA LYS A 142 -24.32 11.98 12.73
C LYS A 142 -24.14 12.32 14.22
N ASN A 143 -24.99 13.18 14.73
CA ASN A 143 -25.03 13.58 16.16
C ASN A 143 -23.79 14.31 16.67
N VAL A 144 -23.00 14.92 15.79
CA VAL A 144 -21.87 15.76 16.14
C VAL A 144 -22.18 17.19 15.70
N PRO A 145 -22.03 18.19 16.60
CA PRO A 145 -22.20 19.59 16.22
C PRO A 145 -21.29 19.98 15.04
N THR A 146 -21.85 20.70 14.07
CA THR A 146 -21.12 21.12 12.87
C THR A 146 -19.87 21.95 13.16
N SER A 147 -19.86 22.68 14.28
CA SER A 147 -18.70 23.42 14.76
C SER A 147 -17.51 22.53 15.14
N LEU A 148 -17.73 21.25 15.44
CA LEU A 148 -16.68 20.27 15.74
C LEU A 148 -16.28 19.46 14.49
N VAL A 149 -17.12 19.41 13.46
CA VAL A 149 -16.85 18.67 12.20
C VAL A 149 -16.00 19.50 11.23
N GLY A 150 -16.01 20.85 11.37
CA GLY A 150 -15.19 21.72 10.51
C GLY A 150 -13.70 21.45 10.66
N GLY A 151 -13.01 21.20 9.55
CA GLY A 151 -11.54 21.08 9.37
C GLY A 151 -10.73 20.30 10.42
N GLY A 152 -11.01 20.52 11.70
CA GLY A 152 -10.25 19.92 12.79
C GLY A 152 -10.42 18.40 12.93
N LEU A 153 -11.66 17.88 12.85
CA LEU A 153 -11.88 16.44 13.02
C LEU A 153 -11.48 15.64 11.78
N THR A 154 -11.66 16.19 10.58
CA THR A 154 -11.16 15.56 9.34
C THR A 154 -9.65 15.46 9.37
N GLY A 155 -8.95 16.52 9.82
CA GLY A 155 -7.50 16.51 10.02
C GLY A 155 -7.07 15.44 11.04
N LEU A 156 -7.71 15.37 12.20
CA LEU A 156 -7.41 14.38 13.23
C LEU A 156 -7.58 12.94 12.71
N VAL A 157 -8.62 12.68 11.91
CA VAL A 157 -8.85 11.37 11.30
C VAL A 157 -7.77 11.09 10.26
N GLN A 158 -7.39 12.06 9.43
CA GLN A 158 -6.31 11.90 8.46
C GLN A 158 -4.96 11.64 9.15
N ASP A 159 -4.63 12.42 10.17
CA ASP A 159 -3.38 12.25 10.94
C ASP A 159 -3.31 10.84 11.57
N ALA A 160 -4.43 10.36 12.13
CA ALA A 160 -4.50 9.01 12.69
C ALA A 160 -4.34 7.92 11.62
N ILE A 161 -4.88 8.14 10.41
CA ILE A 161 -4.71 7.25 9.26
C ILE A 161 -3.25 7.29 8.79
N ASP A 162 -2.64 8.46 8.67
CA ASP A 162 -1.25 8.61 8.23
C ASP A 162 -0.25 7.97 9.20
N GLU A 163 -0.53 8.05 10.49
CA GLU A 163 0.35 7.49 11.51
C GLU A 163 0.22 5.97 11.68
N ARG A 164 -0.97 5.40 11.43
CA ARG A 164 -1.28 4.02 11.88
C ARG A 164 -1.75 3.09 10.78
N VAL A 165 -2.18 3.65 9.67
CA VAL A 165 -2.78 2.90 8.57
C VAL A 165 -1.94 3.06 7.31
N ASN A 166 -1.50 4.28 7.00
CA ASN A 166 -0.75 4.59 5.79
C ASN A 166 0.75 4.27 5.91
N PRO A 167 1.32 3.63 4.89
CA PRO A 167 0.64 2.98 3.78
C PRO A 167 0.04 1.63 4.18
N VAL A 168 -1.13 1.29 3.63
CA VAL A 168 -1.74 -0.04 3.78
C VAL A 168 -1.04 -1.01 2.84
N GLU A 169 -0.40 -2.04 3.36
CA GLU A 169 0.13 -3.13 2.55
C GLU A 169 -1.03 -3.94 1.96
N ILE A 170 -1.17 -3.92 0.63
CA ILE A 170 -2.21 -4.67 -0.09
C ILE A 170 -1.73 -6.06 -0.44
N LEU A 171 -0.48 -6.15 -0.94
CA LEU A 171 0.05 -7.38 -1.51
C LEU A 171 1.58 -7.34 -1.50
N ARG A 172 2.20 -8.43 -1.08
CA ARG A 172 3.67 -8.60 -1.13
C ARG A 172 4.06 -9.34 -2.41
N ALA A 173 5.16 -8.95 -3.03
CA ALA A 173 5.66 -9.59 -4.23
C ALA A 173 5.93 -11.09 -4.03
N GLU A 174 6.30 -11.50 -2.82
CA GLU A 174 6.45 -12.92 -2.46
C GLU A 174 5.15 -13.73 -2.63
N GLN A 175 3.99 -13.11 -2.38
CA GLN A 175 2.67 -13.72 -2.56
C GLN A 175 2.28 -13.86 -4.03
N LEU A 176 2.94 -13.08 -4.89
CA LEU A 176 2.79 -13.13 -6.35
C LEU A 176 3.77 -14.11 -6.99
N GLY A 177 4.81 -14.54 -6.27
CA GLY A 177 5.79 -15.48 -6.76
C GLY A 177 5.15 -16.81 -7.18
N ALA A 178 5.67 -17.41 -8.25
CA ALA A 178 5.23 -18.72 -8.71
C ALA A 178 6.40 -19.68 -8.79
N ARG A 179 6.11 -20.96 -8.58
CA ARG A 179 7.05 -22.07 -8.78
C ARG A 179 6.56 -22.91 -9.93
N VAL A 180 7.40 -23.08 -10.92
CA VAL A 180 7.08 -23.87 -12.10
C VAL A 180 7.93 -25.14 -12.05
N PRO A 181 7.32 -26.33 -11.84
CA PRO A 181 8.08 -27.58 -11.87
C PRO A 181 8.60 -27.83 -13.29
N VAL A 182 9.90 -28.05 -13.41
CA VAL A 182 10.57 -28.35 -14.69
C VAL A 182 10.84 -29.85 -14.80
N THR A 183 11.26 -30.46 -13.68
CA THR A 183 11.47 -31.90 -13.55
C THR A 183 10.80 -32.40 -12.25
N ARG A 184 10.99 -33.68 -11.92
CA ARG A 184 10.50 -34.21 -10.63
C ARG A 184 11.24 -33.61 -9.42
N THR A 185 12.44 -33.10 -9.63
CA THR A 185 13.34 -32.61 -8.57
C THR A 185 13.64 -31.11 -8.68
N ASP A 186 13.40 -30.51 -9.85
CA ASP A 186 13.79 -29.12 -10.11
C ASP A 186 12.59 -28.23 -10.39
N GLU A 187 12.63 -27.03 -9.85
CA GLU A 187 11.63 -25.98 -10.04
C GLU A 187 12.28 -24.66 -10.49
N LEU A 188 11.63 -23.95 -11.38
CA LEU A 188 11.94 -22.56 -11.67
C LEU A 188 11.14 -21.67 -10.74
N ARG A 189 11.79 -20.66 -10.19
CA ARG A 189 11.15 -19.64 -9.37
C ARG A 189 10.93 -18.38 -10.19
N LEU A 190 9.68 -17.96 -10.25
CA LEU A 190 9.30 -16.66 -10.79
C LEU A 190 9.13 -15.68 -9.64
N ARG A 191 9.83 -14.57 -9.70
CA ARG A 191 9.72 -13.48 -8.74
C ARG A 191 9.07 -12.28 -9.41
N ALA A 192 8.11 -11.63 -8.76
CA ALA A 192 7.57 -10.37 -9.23
C ALA A 192 8.62 -9.28 -9.08
N ALA A 193 9.06 -8.70 -10.19
CA ALA A 193 10.07 -7.64 -10.23
C ALA A 193 9.45 -6.25 -10.23
N ASP A 194 8.25 -6.11 -10.79
CA ASP A 194 7.50 -4.86 -10.82
C ASP A 194 5.99 -5.12 -10.84
N VAL A 195 5.21 -4.19 -10.29
CA VAL A 195 3.76 -4.23 -10.34
C VAL A 195 3.26 -2.85 -10.76
N LYS A 196 2.58 -2.80 -11.91
CA LYS A 196 1.90 -1.59 -12.40
C LYS A 196 0.40 -1.76 -12.20
N HIS A 197 -0.28 -0.66 -11.97
CA HIS A 197 -1.73 -0.66 -11.86
C HIS A 197 -2.37 0.30 -12.86
N GLU A 198 -3.56 -0.03 -13.30
CA GLU A 198 -4.39 0.80 -14.16
C GLU A 198 -5.86 0.62 -13.75
N VAL A 199 -6.57 1.72 -13.62
CA VAL A 199 -8.00 1.72 -13.37
C VAL A 199 -8.72 2.06 -14.67
N THR A 200 -9.50 1.12 -15.20
CA THR A 200 -10.21 1.26 -16.47
C THR A 200 -11.68 0.88 -16.29
N GLY A 201 -12.59 1.83 -16.45
CA GLY A 201 -14.01 1.59 -16.22
C GLY A 201 -14.27 1.16 -14.78
N ARG A 202 -14.76 -0.07 -14.60
CA ARG A 202 -15.08 -0.68 -13.30
C ARG A 202 -14.10 -1.80 -12.91
N GLU A 203 -12.88 -1.74 -13.41
CA GLU A 203 -11.85 -2.75 -13.21
C GLU A 203 -10.53 -2.11 -12.76
N LEU A 204 -9.87 -2.76 -11.82
CA LEU A 204 -8.47 -2.54 -11.50
C LEU A 204 -7.64 -3.63 -12.17
N ARG A 205 -6.73 -3.24 -13.03
CA ARG A 205 -5.78 -4.13 -13.70
C ARG A 205 -4.43 -4.01 -13.05
N LEU A 206 -3.93 -5.12 -12.52
CA LEU A 206 -2.59 -5.24 -11.99
C LEU A 206 -1.73 -5.98 -12.99
N ARG A 207 -0.73 -5.31 -13.54
CA ARG A 207 0.24 -5.87 -14.48
C ARG A 207 1.50 -6.22 -13.70
N ILE A 208 1.78 -7.51 -13.55
CA ILE A 208 2.87 -8.05 -12.78
C ILE A 208 3.96 -8.50 -13.74
N VAL A 209 5.13 -7.91 -13.62
CA VAL A 209 6.31 -8.28 -14.40
C VAL A 209 7.12 -9.28 -13.60
N TYR A 210 7.42 -10.44 -14.21
CA TYR A 210 8.17 -11.51 -13.57
C TYR A 210 9.59 -11.61 -14.12
N GLU A 211 10.49 -11.97 -13.26
CA GLU A 211 11.83 -12.44 -13.62
C GLU A 211 12.03 -13.89 -13.18
N ILE A 212 12.85 -14.62 -13.92
CA ILE A 212 13.23 -15.98 -13.57
C ILE A 212 14.44 -15.92 -12.63
N VAL A 213 14.29 -16.50 -11.44
CA VAL A 213 15.38 -16.66 -10.49
C VAL A 213 16.03 -18.02 -10.76
N LEU A 214 17.26 -17.99 -11.25
CA LEU A 214 18.03 -19.22 -11.46
C LEU A 214 18.56 -19.71 -10.09
N PRO A 215 18.53 -21.02 -9.82
CA PRO A 215 19.20 -21.56 -8.65
C PRO A 215 20.71 -21.32 -8.77
N ASN A 216 21.36 -20.97 -7.68
CA ASN A 216 22.81 -20.83 -7.59
C ASN A 216 23.48 -22.21 -7.61
#